data_5420cb5d6bfb5d6ab105309a766d25dd
#
_entry.id   5420cb5d6bfb5d6ab105309a766d25dd
#
_cell.length_a   1.000
_cell.length_b   1.000
_cell.length_c   1.000
_cell.angle_alpha   90.00
_cell.angle_beta   90.00
_cell.angle_gamma   90.00
#
_symmetry.space_group_name_H-M   'P 1'
#
loop_
_entity.id
_entity.type
_entity.pdbx_description
1 polymer ?
#
loop_
_entity_poly.entity_id
_entity_poly.type
_entity_poly.pdbx_seq_one_letter_code
_entity_poly.pdbx_strand_id
1 'polypeptide(L)'
;MTPYFFGYGSLVNRQTHNYPDAHPARLRGWRRAWVRTAVRDLVFLSVVEDPGTTIDGLIAAVPGADWAALDAREAGYARLSSGGAVIHPISPAPDIAHYAVPPADTGVPGDHAILLSYLDVVVQGFLHEFGEAGVAAFFDTTDGWDTPVLNDRAAPRYPRHKVLSAAETALVDDHLARLSARVE
;
A
#
# COMPACT_ATOMS: atom_id res chain seq x y z
N MET A 1 4.73 -17.14 19.34
CA MET A 1 3.51 -16.44 18.87
C MET A 1 3.66 -16.22 17.39
N THR A 2 2.61 -16.36 16.59
CA THR A 2 2.66 -16.09 15.13
C THR A 2 2.85 -14.59 14.90
N PRO A 3 3.87 -14.16 14.15
CA PRO A 3 4.03 -12.75 13.80
C PRO A 3 3.05 -12.33 12.71
N TYR A 4 2.86 -11.01 12.55
CA TYR A 4 1.99 -10.40 11.56
C TYR A 4 2.76 -9.39 10.70
N PHE A 5 2.29 -9.16 9.49
CA PHE A 5 2.67 -7.97 8.73
C PHE A 5 1.58 -6.89 8.83
N PHE A 6 1.97 -5.64 8.63
CA PHE A 6 1.05 -4.53 8.38
C PHE A 6 1.19 -4.10 6.93
N GLY A 7 0.12 -4.29 6.16
CA GLY A 7 0.00 -3.84 4.77
C GLY A 7 -0.75 -2.50 4.69
N TYR A 8 -0.24 -1.58 3.89
CA TYR A 8 -0.78 -0.23 3.72
C TYR A 8 -1.04 0.15 2.25
N GLY A 9 -0.75 -0.78 1.34
CA GLY A 9 -0.94 -0.68 -0.11
C GLY A 9 -1.72 -1.90 -0.63
N SER A 10 -1.20 -2.59 -1.65
CA SER A 10 -1.90 -3.74 -2.25
C SER A 10 -2.17 -4.91 -1.30
N LEU A 11 -1.43 -5.01 -0.19
CA LEU A 11 -1.69 -6.00 0.85
C LEU A 11 -2.97 -5.72 1.67
N VAL A 12 -3.58 -4.55 1.54
CA VAL A 12 -4.91 -4.27 2.11
C VAL A 12 -6.00 -5.05 1.34
N ASN A 13 -5.79 -5.29 0.05
CA ASN A 13 -6.72 -6.06 -0.76
C ASN A 13 -6.51 -7.56 -0.53
N ARG A 14 -7.42 -8.19 0.22
CA ARG A 14 -7.38 -9.64 0.55
C ARG A 14 -7.36 -10.54 -0.67
N GLN A 15 -7.78 -10.05 -1.84
CA GLN A 15 -7.73 -10.83 -3.08
C GLN A 15 -6.31 -10.95 -3.67
N THR A 16 -5.33 -10.24 -3.11
CA THR A 16 -3.93 -10.27 -3.59
C THR A 16 -3.04 -11.26 -2.84
N HIS A 17 -3.56 -11.89 -1.78
CA HIS A 17 -2.81 -12.82 -0.93
C HIS A 17 -3.75 -13.80 -0.20
N ASN A 18 -3.17 -14.84 0.38
CA ASN A 18 -3.88 -15.86 1.17
C ASN A 18 -3.41 -15.90 2.64
N TYR A 19 -2.84 -14.81 3.16
CA TYR A 19 -2.42 -14.76 4.56
C TYR A 19 -3.65 -14.78 5.46
N PRO A 20 -3.68 -15.70 6.46
CA PRO A 20 -4.84 -15.87 7.34
C PRO A 20 -4.93 -14.79 8.41
N ASP A 21 -6.03 -14.81 9.15
CA ASP A 21 -6.27 -13.99 10.34
C ASP A 21 -6.03 -12.49 10.07
N ALA A 22 -6.65 -12.00 8.98
CA ALA A 22 -6.50 -10.64 8.53
C ALA A 22 -7.52 -9.71 9.20
N HIS A 23 -7.04 -8.59 9.76
CA HIS A 23 -7.85 -7.60 10.45
C HIS A 23 -7.50 -6.18 10.05
N PRO A 24 -8.48 -5.26 9.95
CA PRO A 24 -8.21 -3.84 9.86
C PRO A 24 -7.37 -3.36 11.03
N ALA A 25 -6.41 -2.50 10.73
CA ALA A 25 -5.46 -1.97 11.71
C ALA A 25 -5.00 -0.56 11.31
N ARG A 26 -4.32 0.14 12.20
CA ARG A 26 -3.76 1.48 11.92
C ARG A 26 -2.32 1.57 12.37
N LEU A 27 -1.48 2.22 11.59
CA LEU A 27 -0.07 2.48 11.91
C LEU A 27 0.09 3.96 12.25
N ARG A 28 0.52 4.25 13.46
CA ARG A 28 0.78 5.61 13.97
C ARG A 28 2.20 6.04 13.66
N GLY A 29 2.39 7.34 13.40
CA GLY A 29 3.70 7.94 13.20
C GLY A 29 4.24 7.75 11.79
N TRP A 30 3.39 7.37 10.84
CA TRP A 30 3.77 7.10 9.46
C TRP A 30 2.76 7.68 8.48
N ARG A 31 3.27 8.09 7.30
CA ARG A 31 2.50 8.60 6.18
C ARG A 31 2.90 7.87 4.91
N ARG A 32 1.98 7.63 4.00
CA ARG A 32 2.28 7.03 2.69
C ARG A 32 2.95 8.04 1.78
N ALA A 33 3.84 7.56 0.90
CA ALA A 33 4.44 8.37 -0.13
C ALA A 33 4.71 7.54 -1.39
N TRP A 34 4.47 8.15 -2.55
CA TRP A 34 4.95 7.62 -3.81
C TRP A 34 6.43 7.96 -3.97
N VAL A 35 7.28 6.94 -4.08
CA VAL A 35 8.73 7.11 -4.13
C VAL A 35 9.32 6.48 -5.39
N ARG A 36 10.26 7.20 -6.00
CA ARG A 36 11.06 6.71 -7.13
C ARG A 36 12.24 5.94 -6.58
N THR A 37 12.51 4.75 -7.14
CA THR A 37 13.62 3.91 -6.68
C THR A 37 14.52 3.52 -7.84
N ALA A 38 15.79 3.19 -7.53
CA ALA A 38 16.74 2.62 -8.50
C ALA A 38 16.45 1.15 -8.84
N VAL A 39 15.55 0.50 -8.09
CA VAL A 39 15.31 -0.95 -8.20
C VAL A 39 14.53 -1.30 -9.46
N ARG A 40 13.62 -0.41 -9.89
CA ARG A 40 12.80 -0.57 -11.11
C ARG A 40 12.43 0.80 -11.67
N ASP A 41 12.14 0.87 -12.96
CA ASP A 41 11.60 2.05 -13.63
C ASP A 41 10.11 2.29 -13.28
N LEU A 42 9.77 2.15 -12.02
CA LEU A 42 8.42 2.29 -11.48
C LEU A 42 8.45 3.06 -10.16
N VAL A 43 7.36 3.74 -9.88
CA VAL A 43 7.14 4.37 -8.58
C VAL A 43 6.58 3.33 -7.60
N PHE A 44 7.11 3.33 -6.39
CA PHE A 44 6.66 2.45 -5.31
C PHE A 44 5.82 3.24 -4.31
N LEU A 45 4.76 2.61 -3.80
CA LEU A 45 4.06 3.13 -2.63
C LEU A 45 4.83 2.69 -1.39
N SER A 46 5.40 3.63 -0.67
CA SER A 46 6.14 3.40 0.57
C SER A 46 5.49 4.13 1.74
N VAL A 47 6.08 4.03 2.91
CA VAL A 47 5.78 4.87 4.06
C VAL A 47 7.01 5.61 4.52
N VAL A 48 6.80 6.81 5.04
CA VAL A 48 7.81 7.68 5.64
C VAL A 48 7.36 8.08 7.05
N GLU A 49 8.32 8.33 7.92
CA GLU A 49 8.00 8.77 9.29
C GLU A 49 7.30 10.13 9.27
N ASP A 50 6.16 10.19 9.94
CA ASP A 50 5.38 11.41 10.20
C ASP A 50 4.64 11.25 11.53
N PRO A 51 5.22 11.75 12.63
CA PRO A 51 4.67 11.59 13.98
C PRO A 51 3.23 12.10 14.16
N GLY A 52 2.79 13.01 13.28
CA GLY A 52 1.45 13.60 13.32
C GLY A 52 0.39 12.76 12.61
N THR A 53 0.79 11.78 11.80
CA THR A 53 -0.13 11.01 10.94
C THR A 53 -0.36 9.59 11.48
N THR A 54 -1.56 9.08 11.21
CA THR A 54 -1.94 7.68 11.40
C THR A 54 -2.60 7.19 10.12
N ILE A 55 -2.16 6.06 9.61
CA ILE A 55 -2.68 5.49 8.37
C ILE A 55 -3.43 4.19 8.63
N ASP A 56 -4.54 3.99 7.92
CA ASP A 56 -5.26 2.73 7.89
C ASP A 56 -4.51 1.67 7.08
N GLY A 57 -4.71 0.42 7.43
CA GLY A 57 -4.12 -0.73 6.75
C GLY A 57 -4.68 -2.04 7.26
N LEU A 58 -4.07 -3.14 6.86
CA LEU A 58 -4.46 -4.49 7.21
C LEU A 58 -3.29 -5.21 7.89
N ILE A 59 -3.54 -5.86 9.02
CA ILE A 59 -2.60 -6.87 9.53
C ILE A 59 -3.06 -8.25 9.09
N ALA A 60 -2.11 -9.15 8.82
CA ALA A 60 -2.41 -10.57 8.64
C ALA A 60 -1.27 -11.43 9.16
N ALA A 61 -1.62 -12.63 9.63
CA ALA A 61 -0.67 -13.55 10.22
C ALA A 61 0.32 -14.10 9.17
N VAL A 62 1.57 -14.31 9.60
CA VAL A 62 2.62 -14.97 8.83
C VAL A 62 2.86 -16.36 9.45
N PRO A 63 2.19 -17.42 8.95
CA PRO A 63 2.26 -18.75 9.54
C PRO A 63 3.70 -19.27 9.60
N GLY A 64 4.06 -19.85 10.72
CA GLY A 64 5.41 -20.42 10.92
C GLY A 64 6.54 -19.38 10.92
N ALA A 65 6.20 -18.07 10.95
CA ALA A 65 7.16 -16.98 10.73
C ALA A 65 7.93 -17.13 9.39
N ASP A 66 7.28 -17.73 8.39
CA ASP A 66 7.86 -17.87 7.05
C ASP A 66 7.72 -16.57 6.27
N TRP A 67 8.70 -15.70 6.45
CA TRP A 67 8.78 -14.42 5.77
C TRP A 67 9.29 -14.50 4.33
N ALA A 68 9.88 -15.64 3.92
CA ALA A 68 10.60 -15.73 2.63
C ALA A 68 9.71 -15.39 1.44
N ALA A 69 8.48 -15.89 1.41
CA ALA A 69 7.54 -15.60 0.33
C ALA A 69 7.08 -14.13 0.32
N LEU A 70 6.91 -13.52 1.51
CA LEU A 70 6.52 -12.12 1.63
C LEU A 70 7.69 -11.19 1.32
N ASP A 71 8.90 -11.49 1.79
CA ASP A 71 10.13 -10.73 1.45
C ASP A 71 10.40 -10.76 -0.07
N ALA A 72 10.18 -11.92 -0.72
CA ALA A 72 10.29 -12.03 -2.17
C ALA A 72 9.22 -11.21 -2.93
N ARG A 73 7.99 -11.15 -2.40
CA ARG A 73 6.92 -10.31 -2.95
C ARG A 73 7.26 -8.83 -2.83
N GLU A 74 7.79 -8.42 -1.70
CA GLU A 74 8.12 -7.03 -1.35
C GLU A 74 9.59 -6.69 -1.69
N ALA A 75 10.13 -7.31 -2.75
CA ALA A 75 11.49 -7.04 -3.23
C ALA A 75 11.68 -5.55 -3.55
N GLY A 76 12.69 -4.93 -2.97
CA GLY A 76 12.96 -3.48 -3.03
C GLY A 76 12.51 -2.71 -1.78
N TYR A 77 11.90 -3.41 -0.82
CA TYR A 77 11.57 -2.86 0.49
C TYR A 77 12.41 -3.52 1.58
N ALA A 78 12.65 -2.78 2.66
CA ALA A 78 13.17 -3.32 3.91
C ALA A 78 12.01 -3.67 4.83
N ARG A 79 12.09 -4.84 5.49
CA ARG A 79 11.15 -5.22 6.53
C ARG A 79 11.57 -4.60 7.86
N LEU A 80 10.70 -3.79 8.43
CA LEU A 80 10.92 -3.04 9.66
C LEU A 80 9.99 -3.54 10.76
N SER A 81 10.47 -3.61 12.01
CA SER A 81 9.59 -3.84 13.16
C SER A 81 8.72 -2.61 13.36
N SER A 82 7.41 -2.83 13.51
CA SER A 82 6.46 -1.74 13.81
C SER A 82 6.41 -1.40 15.31
N GLY A 83 7.05 -2.20 16.16
CA GLY A 83 6.98 -2.03 17.62
C GLY A 83 5.53 -1.94 18.10
N GLY A 84 5.25 -1.03 19.02
CA GLY A 84 3.90 -0.73 19.49
C GLY A 84 3.12 0.32 18.68
N ALA A 85 3.58 0.66 17.47
CA ALA A 85 2.95 1.70 16.66
C ALA A 85 1.65 1.24 15.97
N VAL A 86 1.42 -0.07 15.82
CA VAL A 86 0.21 -0.59 15.19
C VAL A 86 -0.91 -0.75 16.21
N ILE A 87 -2.06 -0.14 15.91
CA ILE A 87 -3.32 -0.30 16.66
C ILE A 87 -4.09 -1.44 15.99
N HIS A 88 -4.37 -2.52 16.72
CA HIS A 88 -4.99 -3.75 16.20
C HIS A 88 -5.84 -4.47 17.25
N PRO A 89 -6.75 -5.38 16.85
CA PRO A 89 -7.64 -6.08 17.80
C PRO A 89 -7.04 -7.34 18.46
N ILE A 90 -5.86 -7.79 18.04
CA ILE A 90 -5.29 -9.08 18.50
C ILE A 90 -4.77 -8.98 19.93
N SER A 91 -5.11 -9.98 20.75
CA SER A 91 -4.61 -10.11 22.13
C SER A 91 -4.24 -11.58 22.42
N PRO A 92 -3.08 -11.85 23.01
CA PRO A 92 -1.99 -10.90 23.34
C PRO A 92 -1.37 -10.31 22.07
N ALA A 93 -0.77 -9.12 22.20
CA ALA A 93 -0.20 -8.38 21.05
C ALA A 93 0.93 -9.18 20.39
N PRO A 94 0.85 -9.46 19.07
CA PRO A 94 1.90 -10.14 18.33
C PRO A 94 3.02 -9.18 17.91
N ASP A 95 4.15 -9.75 17.48
CA ASP A 95 5.15 -8.99 16.74
C ASP A 95 4.60 -8.63 15.36
N ILE A 96 4.68 -7.34 15.01
CA ILE A 96 4.20 -6.82 13.72
C ILE A 96 5.34 -6.15 12.99
N ALA A 97 5.48 -6.46 11.70
CA ALA A 97 6.42 -5.81 10.81
C ALA A 97 5.67 -5.11 9.66
N HIS A 98 6.26 -4.06 9.11
CA HIS A 98 5.83 -3.43 7.86
C HIS A 98 7.03 -3.31 6.90
N TYR A 99 6.74 -3.01 5.64
CA TYR A 99 7.75 -2.86 4.60
C TYR A 99 7.86 -1.39 4.20
N ALA A 100 9.08 -0.87 4.07
CA ALA A 100 9.34 0.48 3.61
C ALA A 100 10.54 0.50 2.66
N VAL A 101 10.50 1.36 1.64
CA VAL A 101 11.68 1.58 0.78
C VAL A 101 12.76 2.28 1.61
N PRO A 102 13.99 1.75 1.65
CA PRO A 102 15.07 2.40 2.37
C PRO A 102 15.31 3.82 1.82
N PRO A 103 15.52 4.83 2.68
CA PRO A 103 15.76 6.21 2.23
C PRO A 103 16.91 6.36 1.23
N ALA A 104 17.96 5.52 1.36
CA ALA A 104 19.10 5.52 0.44
C ALA A 104 18.73 5.09 -0.99
N ASP A 105 17.61 4.38 -1.16
CA ASP A 105 17.16 3.85 -2.46
C ASP A 105 16.08 4.74 -3.10
N THR A 106 15.80 5.92 -2.52
CA THR A 106 14.77 6.84 -2.99
C THR A 106 15.37 8.04 -3.72
N GLY A 107 14.50 8.81 -4.43
CA GLY A 107 14.88 10.09 -5.03
C GLY A 107 15.67 9.98 -6.33
N VAL A 108 15.62 8.83 -7.00
CA VAL A 108 16.33 8.62 -8.27
C VAL A 108 15.67 9.42 -9.38
N PRO A 109 16.44 10.14 -10.24
CA PRO A 109 15.90 10.81 -11.40
C PRO A 109 15.35 9.81 -12.43
N GLY A 110 14.26 10.15 -13.10
CA GLY A 110 13.70 9.34 -14.18
C GLY A 110 12.20 9.62 -14.41
N ASP A 111 11.70 9.21 -15.56
CA ASP A 111 10.29 9.32 -15.95
C ASP A 111 9.51 8.12 -15.42
N HIS A 112 9.46 7.98 -14.09
CA HIS A 112 8.72 6.93 -13.43
C HIS A 112 7.27 7.33 -13.21
N ALA A 113 6.36 6.39 -13.40
CA ALA A 113 4.94 6.61 -13.21
C ALA A 113 4.34 5.62 -12.21
N ILE A 114 3.24 6.03 -11.57
CA ILE A 114 2.37 5.16 -10.79
C ILE A 114 1.57 4.31 -11.79
N LEU A 115 1.56 2.99 -11.63
CA LEU A 115 0.68 2.13 -12.43
C LEU A 115 -0.77 2.27 -11.97
N LEU A 116 -1.68 2.63 -12.88
CA LEU A 116 -3.10 2.73 -12.56
C LEU A 116 -3.67 1.36 -12.15
N SER A 117 -3.23 0.26 -12.80
CA SER A 117 -3.61 -1.10 -12.41
C SER A 117 -3.18 -1.50 -10.99
N TYR A 118 -2.11 -0.90 -10.45
CA TYR A 118 -1.73 -1.05 -9.05
C TYR A 118 -2.62 -0.22 -8.13
N LEU A 119 -2.83 1.06 -8.47
CA LEU A 119 -3.69 1.96 -7.69
C LEU A 119 -5.11 1.43 -7.59
N ASP A 120 -5.67 0.91 -8.67
CA ASP A 120 -6.98 0.26 -8.71
C ASP A 120 -7.11 -0.84 -7.65
N VAL A 121 -6.11 -1.71 -7.55
CA VAL A 121 -6.07 -2.80 -6.56
C VAL A 121 -6.00 -2.27 -5.13
N VAL A 122 -5.21 -1.22 -4.90
CA VAL A 122 -5.10 -0.58 -3.58
C VAL A 122 -6.43 0.04 -3.18
N VAL A 123 -7.02 0.86 -4.03
CA VAL A 123 -8.30 1.55 -3.75
C VAL A 123 -9.42 0.54 -3.54
N GLN A 124 -9.51 -0.52 -4.36
CA GLN A 124 -10.48 -1.60 -4.16
C GLN A 124 -10.32 -2.23 -2.77
N GLY A 125 -9.09 -2.49 -2.34
CA GLY A 125 -8.83 -3.04 -1.00
C GLY A 125 -9.29 -2.10 0.11
N PHE A 126 -8.99 -0.81 0.01
CA PHE A 126 -9.44 0.20 0.97
C PHE A 126 -10.97 0.35 0.98
N LEU A 127 -11.61 0.31 -0.18
CA LEU A 127 -13.07 0.36 -0.29
C LEU A 127 -13.72 -0.83 0.44
N HIS A 128 -13.18 -2.04 0.25
CA HIS A 128 -13.74 -3.25 0.86
C HIS A 128 -13.52 -3.31 2.39
N GLU A 129 -12.38 -2.82 2.89
CA GLU A 129 -12.05 -2.89 4.32
C GLU A 129 -12.56 -1.68 5.12
N PHE A 130 -12.63 -0.50 4.51
CA PHE A 130 -12.87 0.78 5.20
C PHE A 130 -13.96 1.65 4.57
N GLY A 131 -14.58 1.21 3.47
CA GLY A 131 -15.57 2.00 2.72
C GLY A 131 -14.99 3.23 2.03
N GLU A 132 -15.87 4.09 1.49
CA GLU A 132 -15.44 5.31 0.77
C GLU A 132 -14.66 6.29 1.65
N ALA A 133 -14.99 6.37 2.95
CA ALA A 133 -14.23 7.20 3.89
C ALA A 133 -12.77 6.73 4.03
N GLY A 134 -12.53 5.42 4.03
CA GLY A 134 -11.20 4.85 4.04
C GLY A 134 -10.44 5.11 2.73
N VAL A 135 -11.14 5.10 1.60
CA VAL A 135 -10.54 5.50 0.32
C VAL A 135 -10.14 6.97 0.36
N ALA A 136 -11.01 7.87 0.81
CA ALA A 136 -10.67 9.28 0.96
C ALA A 136 -9.44 9.48 1.88
N ALA A 137 -9.43 8.81 3.04
CA ALA A 137 -8.29 8.86 3.97
C ALA A 137 -6.99 8.32 3.35
N PHE A 138 -7.06 7.29 2.49
CA PHE A 138 -5.89 6.80 1.74
C PHE A 138 -5.29 7.91 0.87
N PHE A 139 -6.12 8.60 0.08
CA PHE A 139 -5.65 9.69 -0.78
C PHE A 139 -5.10 10.87 0.05
N ASP A 140 -5.77 11.26 1.14
CA ASP A 140 -5.39 12.39 2.00
C ASP A 140 -4.08 12.13 2.78
N THR A 141 -3.78 10.85 3.09
CA THR A 141 -2.58 10.45 3.84
C THR A 141 -1.47 9.88 2.95
N THR A 142 -1.52 10.16 1.65
CA THR A 142 -0.52 9.74 0.68
C THR A 142 0.04 10.96 -0.04
N ASP A 143 1.37 11.11 -0.05
CA ASP A 143 2.09 12.18 -0.74
C ASP A 143 2.61 11.72 -2.11
N GLY A 144 3.03 12.69 -2.94
CA GLY A 144 3.67 12.42 -4.24
C GLY A 144 2.71 12.26 -5.40
N TRP A 145 1.49 12.80 -5.30
CA TRP A 145 0.50 12.79 -6.37
C TRP A 145 0.83 13.71 -7.57
N ASP A 146 1.91 14.48 -7.49
CA ASP A 146 2.53 15.18 -8.64
C ASP A 146 3.23 14.20 -9.59
N THR A 147 3.44 12.96 -9.18
CA THR A 147 3.97 11.88 -10.03
C THR A 147 2.92 11.46 -11.07
N PRO A 148 3.28 11.33 -12.36
CA PRO A 148 2.36 10.86 -13.38
C PRO A 148 1.77 9.50 -13.07
N VAL A 149 0.52 9.28 -13.48
CA VAL A 149 -0.17 7.99 -13.40
C VAL A 149 -0.27 7.41 -14.80
N LEU A 150 0.35 6.26 -15.05
CA LEU A 150 0.26 5.54 -16.31
C LEU A 150 -1.04 4.73 -16.36
N ASN A 151 -1.92 5.06 -17.30
CA ASN A 151 -3.14 4.29 -17.53
C ASN A 151 -2.84 2.98 -18.29
N ASP A 152 -2.54 1.96 -17.54
CA ASP A 152 -2.27 0.61 -18.04
C ASP A 152 -3.47 -0.35 -17.90
N ARG A 153 -4.71 0.16 -17.67
CA ARG A 153 -5.90 -0.68 -17.48
C ARG A 153 -6.21 -1.61 -18.66
N ALA A 154 -5.91 -1.16 -19.90
CA ALA A 154 -6.14 -1.98 -21.11
C ALA A 154 -5.15 -3.17 -21.22
N ALA A 155 -3.95 -3.03 -20.64
CA ALA A 155 -2.93 -4.06 -20.59
C ALA A 155 -2.18 -3.98 -19.24
N PRO A 156 -2.78 -4.46 -18.15
CA PRO A 156 -2.27 -4.24 -16.80
C PRO A 156 -0.86 -4.78 -16.60
N ARG A 157 0.04 -3.92 -16.15
CA ARG A 157 1.43 -4.24 -15.84
C ARG A 157 1.61 -4.76 -14.41
N TYR A 158 0.68 -4.43 -13.51
CA TYR A 158 0.75 -4.94 -12.14
C TYR A 158 0.35 -6.43 -12.10
N PRO A 159 1.23 -7.34 -11.63
CA PRO A 159 1.00 -8.79 -11.75
C PRO A 159 -0.23 -9.29 -10.97
N ARG A 160 -0.67 -8.54 -9.95
CA ARG A 160 -1.83 -8.90 -9.10
C ARG A 160 -3.02 -7.97 -9.36
N HIS A 161 -3.09 -7.39 -10.56
CA HIS A 161 -4.22 -6.56 -10.94
C HIS A 161 -5.56 -7.27 -10.75
N LYS A 162 -6.61 -6.50 -10.56
CA LYS A 162 -7.98 -6.98 -10.41
C LYS A 162 -8.88 -6.27 -11.40
N VAL A 163 -9.97 -6.92 -11.76
CA VAL A 163 -11.03 -6.29 -12.54
C VAL A 163 -11.91 -5.51 -11.56
N LEU A 164 -12.01 -4.22 -11.78
CA LEU A 164 -12.89 -3.34 -11.02
C LEU A 164 -14.29 -3.32 -11.65
N SER A 165 -15.32 -3.15 -10.83
CA SER A 165 -16.64 -2.76 -11.29
C SER A 165 -16.62 -1.32 -11.85
N ALA A 166 -17.65 -0.93 -12.58
CA ALA A 166 -17.78 0.43 -13.09
C ALA A 166 -17.79 1.49 -11.96
N ALA A 167 -18.43 1.15 -10.83
CA ALA A 167 -18.47 2.05 -9.67
C ALA A 167 -17.09 2.20 -9.00
N GLU A 168 -16.34 1.11 -8.84
CA GLU A 168 -14.99 1.16 -8.30
C GLU A 168 -14.04 1.95 -9.23
N THR A 169 -14.16 1.74 -10.54
CA THR A 169 -13.39 2.50 -11.53
C THR A 169 -13.68 4.00 -11.44
N ALA A 170 -14.97 4.37 -11.39
CA ALA A 170 -15.37 5.77 -11.26
C ALA A 170 -14.85 6.39 -9.96
N LEU A 171 -14.85 5.66 -8.84
CA LEU A 171 -14.33 6.13 -7.56
C LEU A 171 -12.84 6.47 -7.65
N VAL A 172 -12.03 5.62 -8.28
CA VAL A 172 -10.60 5.89 -8.51
C VAL A 172 -10.41 7.15 -9.36
N ASP A 173 -11.12 7.22 -10.49
CA ASP A 173 -11.01 8.32 -11.45
C ASP A 173 -11.44 9.66 -10.83
N ASP A 174 -12.51 9.67 -10.03
CA ASP A 174 -12.99 10.86 -9.30
C ASP A 174 -11.95 11.39 -8.29
N HIS A 175 -11.28 10.50 -7.55
CA HIS A 175 -10.24 10.90 -6.62
C HIS A 175 -9.01 11.46 -7.35
N LEU A 176 -8.57 10.83 -8.45
CA LEU A 176 -7.47 11.34 -9.27
C LEU A 176 -7.80 12.71 -9.90
N ALA A 177 -9.03 12.90 -10.36
CA ALA A 177 -9.48 14.19 -10.90
C ALA A 177 -9.46 15.30 -9.83
N ARG A 178 -9.89 15.00 -8.59
CA ARG A 178 -9.83 15.97 -7.47
C ARG A 178 -8.42 16.40 -7.11
N LEU A 179 -7.46 15.49 -7.24
CA LEU A 179 -6.03 15.78 -7.02
C LEU A 179 -5.38 16.48 -8.20
N SER A 180 -6.09 16.68 -9.32
CA SER A 180 -5.52 17.14 -10.59
C SER A 180 -4.33 16.28 -11.05
N ALA A 181 -4.36 14.99 -10.72
CA ALA A 181 -3.31 14.05 -11.07
C ALA A 181 -3.21 13.91 -12.61
N ARG A 182 -1.99 13.91 -13.13
CA ARG A 182 -1.74 13.71 -14.55
C ARG A 182 -1.82 12.23 -14.89
N VAL A 183 -2.90 11.81 -15.56
CA VAL A 183 -3.11 10.46 -16.08
C VAL A 183 -2.74 10.44 -17.56
N GLU A 184 -1.81 9.56 -17.97
CA GLU A 184 -1.26 9.43 -19.31
C GLU A 184 -1.61 8.08 -19.95
#